data_265caec0ef66a261dcd8a7d0cd24b260
#
_entry.id   265caec0ef66a261dcd8a7d0cd24b260
#
_cell.length_a   1.000
_cell.length_b   1.000
_cell.length_c   1.000
_cell.angle_alpha   90.00
_cell.angle_beta   90.00
_cell.angle_gamma   90.00
#
_symmetry.space_group_name_H-M   'P 1'
#
loop_
_entity.id
_entity.type
_entity.pdbx_description
1 polymer ?
#
loop_
_entity_poly.entity_id
_entity_poly.type
_entity_poly.pdbx_seq_one_letter_code
_entity_poly.pdbx_strand_id
1 'polypeptide(L)'
;MKNNLHVLLGATVADAAARPLHWVYDQKKLLTYIKGKKDFTFLKKNKSPFYNIKTGKVSGYNDVGQVMFKTLLEGHEDIEKRFKKNITKNFGPGSQYWKNFQLRAKYRKVKDWRGIIQGPWIHQNIVEAIQNIKKNKKLTGGTKVNESDGYCAALPYFLYGYNFNTLKKIISI
;
A
#
# COMPACT_ATOMS: atom_id res chain seq x y z
N MET A 1 -20.26 2.16 14.38
CA MET A 1 -18.90 1.59 14.31
C MET A 1 -18.85 0.12 13.90
N LYS A 2 -19.71 -0.79 14.44
CA LYS A 2 -19.61 -2.24 14.11
C LYS A 2 -19.69 -2.55 12.60
N ASN A 3 -20.55 -1.86 11.85
CA ASN A 3 -20.73 -2.13 10.40
C ASN A 3 -19.52 -1.72 9.54
N ASN A 4 -18.71 -0.78 9.99
CA ASN A 4 -17.59 -0.26 9.20
C ASN A 4 -16.35 -1.17 9.25
N LEU A 5 -16.20 -1.98 10.30
CA LEU A 5 -15.11 -2.96 10.40
C LEU A 5 -15.21 -4.02 9.30
N HIS A 6 -16.42 -4.44 8.95
CA HIS A 6 -16.64 -5.41 7.86
C HIS A 6 -16.16 -4.89 6.50
N VAL A 7 -16.28 -3.57 6.25
CA VAL A 7 -15.77 -2.94 5.02
C VAL A 7 -14.25 -3.02 4.97
N LEU A 8 -13.55 -2.73 6.07
CA LEU A 8 -12.08 -2.82 6.14
C LEU A 8 -11.60 -4.26 6.00
N LEU A 9 -12.27 -5.21 6.64
CA LEU A 9 -11.97 -6.63 6.49
C LEU A 9 -12.19 -7.10 5.05
N GLY A 10 -13.33 -6.73 4.45
CA GLY A 10 -13.62 -7.03 3.05
C GLY A 10 -12.58 -6.46 2.10
N ALA A 11 -12.18 -5.20 2.27
CA ALA A 11 -11.12 -4.57 1.48
C ALA A 11 -9.77 -5.30 1.65
N THR A 12 -9.43 -5.70 2.87
CA THR A 12 -8.19 -6.44 3.16
C THR A 12 -8.18 -7.81 2.48
N VAL A 13 -9.30 -8.55 2.56
CA VAL A 13 -9.43 -9.87 1.91
C VAL A 13 -9.40 -9.73 0.40
N ALA A 14 -10.11 -8.76 -0.16
CA ALA A 14 -10.14 -8.49 -1.60
C ALA A 14 -8.75 -8.11 -2.13
N ASP A 15 -8.03 -7.24 -1.42
CA ASP A 15 -6.65 -6.87 -1.77
C ASP A 15 -5.72 -8.09 -1.74
N ALA A 16 -5.77 -8.90 -0.68
CA ALA A 16 -4.96 -10.12 -0.56
C ALA A 16 -5.28 -11.15 -1.67
N ALA A 17 -6.54 -11.25 -2.10
CA ALA A 17 -6.95 -12.11 -3.20
C ALA A 17 -6.48 -11.57 -4.56
N ALA A 18 -6.59 -10.26 -4.80
CA ALA A 18 -6.19 -9.60 -6.04
C ALA A 18 -4.66 -9.46 -6.18
N ARG A 19 -3.94 -9.36 -5.08
CA ARG A 19 -2.51 -9.05 -5.05
C ARG A 19 -1.64 -9.96 -5.93
N PRO A 20 -1.85 -11.28 -6.05
CA PRO A 20 -1.06 -12.12 -6.94
C PRO A 20 -1.08 -11.69 -8.40
N LEU A 21 -2.06 -10.87 -8.79
CA LEU A 21 -2.25 -10.33 -10.14
C LEU A 21 -1.87 -8.86 -10.27
N HIS A 22 -1.38 -8.22 -9.23
CA HIS A 22 -0.99 -6.81 -9.27
C HIS A 22 0.00 -6.55 -10.40
N TRP A 23 -0.24 -5.45 -11.14
CA TRP A 23 0.55 -5.02 -12.31
C TRP A 23 0.58 -6.01 -13.49
N VAL A 24 -0.35 -6.94 -13.53
CA VAL A 24 -0.59 -7.75 -14.75
C VAL A 24 -1.57 -6.98 -15.63
N TYR A 25 -1.06 -6.07 -16.46
CA TYR A 25 -1.88 -5.22 -17.33
C TYR A 25 -2.28 -5.88 -18.64
N ASP A 26 -1.60 -6.94 -19.04
CA ASP A 26 -1.93 -7.73 -20.22
C ASP A 26 -3.20 -8.54 -19.94
N GLN A 27 -4.31 -8.11 -20.54
CA GLN A 27 -5.62 -8.73 -20.34
C GLN A 27 -5.65 -10.20 -20.78
N LYS A 28 -4.95 -10.56 -21.87
CA LYS A 28 -4.87 -11.96 -22.33
C LYS A 28 -4.19 -12.85 -21.31
N LYS A 29 -3.07 -12.38 -20.75
CA LYS A 29 -2.40 -13.09 -19.65
C LYS A 29 -3.27 -13.16 -18.40
N LEU A 30 -3.94 -12.07 -18.04
CA LEU A 30 -4.85 -12.03 -16.89
C LEU A 30 -5.94 -13.09 -17.03
N LEU A 31 -6.62 -13.13 -18.18
CA LEU A 31 -7.65 -14.13 -18.50
C LEU A 31 -7.10 -15.57 -18.42
N THR A 32 -5.87 -15.80 -18.89
CA THR A 32 -5.22 -17.11 -18.78
C THR A 32 -5.02 -17.53 -17.32
N TYR A 33 -4.65 -16.59 -16.44
CA TYR A 33 -4.42 -16.87 -15.02
C TYR A 33 -5.69 -17.17 -14.22
N ILE A 34 -6.82 -16.60 -14.64
CA ILE A 34 -8.13 -16.78 -13.98
C ILE A 34 -9.05 -17.78 -14.71
N LYS A 35 -8.64 -18.31 -15.86
CA LYS A 35 -9.43 -19.25 -16.67
C LYS A 35 -9.91 -20.44 -15.81
N GLY A 36 -11.19 -20.75 -15.92
CA GLY A 36 -11.83 -21.85 -15.18
C GLY A 36 -12.10 -21.58 -13.71
N LYS A 37 -11.86 -20.37 -13.21
CA LYS A 37 -12.20 -19.97 -11.84
C LYS A 37 -13.55 -19.28 -11.84
N LYS A 38 -14.53 -19.90 -11.18
CA LYS A 38 -15.88 -19.34 -11.02
C LYS A 38 -15.98 -18.36 -9.87
N ASP A 39 -15.11 -18.49 -8.86
CA ASP A 39 -15.13 -17.71 -7.63
C ASP A 39 -13.83 -16.95 -7.39
N PHE A 40 -13.92 -15.88 -6.61
CA PHE A 40 -12.76 -15.17 -6.09
C PHE A 40 -11.96 -16.09 -5.17
N THR A 41 -10.89 -16.66 -5.69
CA THR A 41 -9.99 -17.50 -4.92
C THR A 41 -8.59 -16.90 -4.88
N PHE A 42 -7.91 -17.12 -3.77
CA PHE A 42 -6.50 -16.78 -3.67
C PHE A 42 -5.69 -17.63 -4.67
N LEU A 43 -5.00 -16.98 -5.61
CA LEU A 43 -4.10 -17.69 -6.50
C LEU A 43 -2.92 -18.26 -5.71
N LYS A 44 -2.65 -19.55 -5.89
CA LYS A 44 -1.55 -20.24 -5.20
C LYS A 44 -0.16 -19.68 -5.54
N LYS A 45 0.01 -19.14 -6.76
CA LYS A 45 1.28 -18.57 -7.22
C LYS A 45 1.13 -17.08 -7.54
N ASN A 46 2.06 -16.29 -7.06
CA ASN A 46 2.18 -14.89 -7.44
C ASN A 46 2.51 -14.77 -8.93
N LYS A 47 1.81 -13.89 -9.63
CA LYS A 47 1.98 -13.59 -11.06
C LYS A 47 2.46 -12.16 -11.30
N SER A 48 2.61 -11.38 -10.22
CA SER A 48 3.15 -10.02 -10.32
C SER A 48 4.53 -10.03 -10.98
N PRO A 49 4.79 -9.13 -11.94
CA PRO A 49 6.09 -9.04 -12.60
C PRO A 49 7.16 -8.33 -11.75
N PHE A 50 6.80 -7.76 -10.59
CA PHE A 50 7.68 -6.86 -9.87
C PHE A 50 8.22 -7.40 -8.54
N TYR A 51 7.51 -8.31 -7.89
CA TYR A 51 7.94 -8.86 -6.61
C TYR A 51 7.25 -10.19 -6.33
N ASN A 52 7.84 -10.94 -5.42
CA ASN A 52 7.29 -12.22 -4.97
C ASN A 52 6.96 -12.16 -3.49
N ILE A 53 5.73 -12.49 -3.14
CA ILE A 53 5.25 -12.53 -1.76
C ILE A 53 4.24 -13.66 -1.58
N LYS A 54 4.21 -14.27 -0.40
CA LYS A 54 3.34 -15.41 -0.08
C LYS A 54 1.86 -15.08 -0.34
N THR A 55 1.12 -16.08 -0.83
CA THR A 55 -0.33 -16.01 -0.98
C THR A 55 -1.00 -15.63 0.34
N GLY A 56 -2.05 -14.84 0.26
CA GLY A 56 -2.80 -14.35 1.43
C GLY A 56 -2.17 -13.14 2.13
N LYS A 57 -0.99 -12.68 1.69
CA LYS A 57 -0.44 -11.41 2.14
C LYS A 57 -1.03 -10.26 1.33
N VAL A 58 -1.24 -9.13 1.98
CA VAL A 58 -1.79 -7.91 1.39
C VAL A 58 -0.75 -7.15 0.57
N SER A 59 -1.20 -6.17 -0.21
CA SER A 59 -0.33 -5.24 -0.95
C SER A 59 0.10 -4.06 -0.08
N GLY A 60 1.05 -3.26 -0.60
CA GLY A 60 1.44 -2.00 0.01
C GLY A 60 0.27 -1.00 0.14
N TYR A 61 -0.70 -1.04 -0.77
CA TYR A 61 -1.91 -0.21 -0.69
C TYR A 61 -2.72 -0.52 0.58
N ASN A 62 -2.98 -1.78 0.85
CA ASN A 62 -3.70 -2.17 2.06
C ASN A 62 -2.88 -1.88 3.32
N ASP A 63 -1.56 -2.09 3.29
CA ASP A 63 -0.71 -1.79 4.44
C ASP A 63 -0.71 -0.29 4.80
N VAL A 64 -0.80 0.61 3.81
CA VAL A 64 -1.00 2.06 4.07
C VAL A 64 -2.33 2.32 4.78
N GLY A 65 -3.41 1.69 4.32
CA GLY A 65 -4.71 1.74 4.99
C GLY A 65 -4.65 1.22 6.43
N GLN A 66 -3.96 0.12 6.67
CA GLN A 66 -3.79 -0.43 8.03
C GLN A 66 -2.99 0.52 8.93
N VAL A 67 -1.98 1.21 8.41
CA VAL A 67 -1.23 2.23 9.15
C VAL A 67 -2.13 3.40 9.52
N MET A 68 -3.01 3.86 8.64
CA MET A 68 -4.01 4.88 8.97
C MET A 68 -4.98 4.37 10.03
N PHE A 69 -5.54 3.18 9.86
CA PHE A 69 -6.45 2.60 10.84
C PHE A 69 -5.82 2.52 12.23
N LYS A 70 -4.59 2.04 12.32
CA LYS A 70 -3.84 2.02 13.57
C LYS A 70 -3.64 3.42 14.15
N THR A 71 -3.32 4.41 13.30
CA THR A 71 -3.16 5.81 13.72
C THR A 71 -4.42 6.36 14.36
N LEU A 72 -5.58 6.01 13.81
CA LEU A 72 -6.89 6.41 14.36
C LEU A 72 -7.18 5.75 15.71
N LEU A 73 -6.79 4.48 15.88
CA LEU A 73 -6.94 3.77 17.16
C LEU A 73 -6.03 4.32 18.27
N GLU A 74 -4.90 4.92 17.92
CA GLU A 74 -3.99 5.57 18.86
C GLU A 74 -4.54 6.91 19.42
N GLY A 75 -5.65 7.42 18.86
CA GLY A 75 -6.36 8.63 19.31
C GLY A 75 -6.64 9.62 18.17
N HIS A 76 -7.36 10.69 18.50
CA HIS A 76 -7.89 11.65 17.52
C HIS A 76 -7.08 12.95 17.43
N GLU A 77 -6.26 13.24 18.43
CA GLU A 77 -5.42 14.43 18.45
C GLU A 77 -4.23 14.26 17.49
N ASP A 78 -3.88 15.35 16.79
CA ASP A 78 -2.70 15.38 15.90
C ASP A 78 -2.58 14.19 14.92
N ILE A 79 -3.71 13.74 14.35
CA ILE A 79 -3.76 12.59 13.44
C ILE A 79 -2.71 12.73 12.32
N GLU A 80 -2.56 13.93 11.74
CA GLU A 80 -1.60 14.20 10.68
C GLU A 80 -0.16 13.90 11.13
N LYS A 81 0.25 14.47 12.26
CA LYS A 81 1.58 14.28 12.83
C LYS A 81 1.85 12.81 13.15
N ARG A 82 0.84 12.15 13.73
CA ARG A 82 0.92 10.73 14.10
C ARG A 82 0.98 9.83 12.88
N PHE A 83 0.18 10.12 11.86
CA PHE A 83 0.21 9.38 10.60
C PHE A 83 1.58 9.50 9.91
N LYS A 84 2.15 10.73 9.83
CA LYS A 84 3.52 10.93 9.32
C LYS A 84 4.56 10.09 10.08
N LYS A 85 4.47 10.07 11.41
CA LYS A 85 5.32 9.22 12.25
C LYS A 85 5.15 7.73 11.93
N ASN A 86 3.90 7.27 11.85
CA ASN A 86 3.57 5.86 11.61
C ASN A 86 3.95 5.41 10.20
N ILE A 87 3.71 6.22 9.16
CA ILE A 87 4.18 5.95 7.79
C ILE A 87 5.71 5.82 7.77
N THR A 88 6.43 6.76 8.39
CA THR A 88 7.89 6.71 8.44
C THR A 88 8.39 5.47 9.18
N LYS A 89 7.75 5.09 10.29
CA LYS A 89 8.10 3.89 11.07
C LYS A 89 7.88 2.60 10.29
N ASN A 90 6.74 2.48 9.60
CA ASN A 90 6.34 1.22 8.94
C ASN A 90 7.00 1.03 7.58
N PHE A 91 7.24 2.10 6.82
CA PHE A 91 7.77 2.02 5.46
C PHE A 91 9.16 2.62 5.29
N GLY A 92 9.64 3.42 6.24
CA GLY A 92 10.92 4.13 6.18
C GLY A 92 12.14 3.26 6.48
N PRO A 93 13.31 3.90 6.63
CA PRO A 93 14.57 3.24 6.93
C PRO A 93 14.46 2.26 8.09
N GLY A 94 15.02 1.07 7.91
CA GLY A 94 14.94 -0.04 8.87
C GLY A 94 13.80 -1.03 8.59
N SER A 95 12.75 -0.63 7.86
CA SER A 95 11.66 -1.51 7.48
C SER A 95 12.04 -2.48 6.34
N GLN A 96 11.30 -3.60 6.21
CA GLN A 96 11.49 -4.50 5.07
C GLN A 96 11.12 -3.82 3.75
N TYR A 97 10.14 -2.91 3.75
CA TYR A 97 9.78 -2.09 2.60
C TYR A 97 10.97 -1.27 2.10
N TRP A 98 11.67 -0.59 3.00
CA TRP A 98 12.82 0.24 2.65
C TRP A 98 14.02 -0.59 2.18
N LYS A 99 14.27 -1.73 2.81
CA LYS A 99 15.30 -2.68 2.35
C LYS A 99 15.03 -3.14 0.92
N ASN A 100 13.78 -3.51 0.60
CA ASN A 100 13.38 -3.92 -0.74
C ASN A 100 13.49 -2.76 -1.75
N PHE A 101 13.20 -1.53 -1.34
CA PHE A 101 13.43 -0.35 -2.18
C PHE A 101 14.90 -0.17 -2.53
N GLN A 102 15.79 -0.32 -1.55
CA GLN A 102 17.24 -0.23 -1.79
C GLN A 102 17.74 -1.36 -2.70
N LEU A 103 17.25 -2.59 -2.51
CA LEU A 103 17.56 -3.72 -3.40
C LEU A 103 17.09 -3.43 -4.84
N ARG A 104 15.89 -2.91 -5.02
CA ARG A 104 15.37 -2.51 -6.32
C ARG A 104 16.26 -1.48 -7.01
N ALA A 105 16.69 -0.47 -6.28
CA ALA A 105 17.59 0.57 -6.82
C ALA A 105 18.94 -0.02 -7.24
N LYS A 106 19.48 -0.96 -6.45
CA LYS A 106 20.75 -1.66 -6.73
C LYS A 106 20.67 -2.56 -7.96
N TYR A 107 19.57 -3.34 -8.09
CA TYR A 107 19.46 -4.38 -9.12
C TYR A 107 18.66 -3.97 -10.36
N ARG A 108 18.15 -2.74 -10.45
CA ARG A 108 17.28 -2.31 -11.57
C ARG A 108 17.89 -2.46 -12.96
N LYS A 109 19.22 -2.52 -13.07
CA LYS A 109 19.96 -2.73 -14.33
C LYS A 109 20.23 -4.20 -14.65
N VAL A 110 19.94 -5.10 -13.71
CA VAL A 110 20.15 -6.54 -13.88
C VAL A 110 18.94 -7.13 -14.59
N LYS A 111 19.15 -7.97 -15.60
CA LYS A 111 18.07 -8.72 -16.23
C LYS A 111 17.36 -9.57 -15.17
N ASP A 112 16.03 -9.60 -15.23
CA ASP A 112 15.19 -10.38 -14.31
C ASP A 112 15.32 -10.02 -12.82
N TRP A 113 15.75 -8.80 -12.50
CA TRP A 113 15.88 -8.29 -11.14
C TRP A 113 14.60 -8.43 -10.30
N ARG A 114 13.44 -8.49 -10.96
CA ARG A 114 12.12 -8.58 -10.30
C ARG A 114 11.98 -9.84 -9.45
N GLY A 115 12.58 -10.96 -9.86
CA GLY A 115 12.58 -12.19 -9.09
C GLY A 115 13.47 -12.16 -7.85
N ILE A 116 14.35 -11.17 -7.73
CA ILE A 116 15.27 -11.01 -6.59
C ILE A 116 14.54 -10.42 -5.37
N ILE A 117 13.50 -9.60 -5.61
CA ILE A 117 12.79 -8.94 -4.51
C ILE A 117 11.75 -9.89 -3.93
N GLN A 118 11.98 -10.26 -2.68
CA GLN A 118 11.07 -11.06 -1.88
C GLN A 118 10.38 -10.19 -0.83
N GLY A 119 9.06 -10.37 -0.70
CA GLY A 119 8.28 -9.66 0.31
C GLY A 119 7.68 -8.33 -0.17
N PRO A 120 7.42 -7.38 0.73
CA PRO A 120 6.61 -6.23 0.44
C PRO A 120 7.29 -5.24 -0.52
N TRP A 121 6.46 -4.56 -1.31
CA TRP A 121 6.85 -3.53 -2.26
C TRP A 121 6.38 -2.16 -1.78
N ILE A 122 7.30 -1.21 -1.68
CA ILE A 122 6.96 0.18 -1.38
C ILE A 122 6.65 0.94 -2.67
N HIS A 123 5.56 1.69 -2.67
CA HIS A 123 5.19 2.58 -3.77
C HIS A 123 6.02 3.85 -3.77
N GLN A 124 6.18 4.46 -4.95
CA GLN A 124 7.01 5.65 -5.11
C GLN A 124 6.45 6.84 -4.33
N ASN A 125 5.13 6.99 -4.26
CA ASN A 125 4.48 8.04 -3.47
C ASN A 125 4.87 7.98 -1.99
N ILE A 126 4.92 6.79 -1.41
CA ILE A 126 5.30 6.61 0.01
C ILE A 126 6.79 6.93 0.22
N VAL A 127 7.65 6.56 -0.73
CA VAL A 127 9.07 6.93 -0.67
C VAL A 127 9.24 8.45 -0.67
N GLU A 128 8.54 9.15 -1.56
CA GLU A 128 8.58 10.61 -1.67
C GLU A 128 7.99 11.28 -0.42
N ALA A 129 6.86 10.76 0.10
CA ALA A 129 6.27 11.25 1.33
C ALA A 129 7.27 11.18 2.50
N ILE A 130 7.94 10.05 2.69
CA ILE A 130 8.96 9.90 3.74
C ILE A 130 10.12 10.86 3.54
N GLN A 131 10.59 11.06 2.31
CA GLN A 131 11.65 12.01 2.00
C GLN A 131 11.22 13.46 2.28
N ASN A 132 9.99 13.80 1.95
CA ASN A 132 9.42 15.13 2.20
C ASN A 132 9.21 15.40 3.69
N ILE A 133 8.74 14.40 4.45
CA ILE A 133 8.63 14.46 5.91
C ILE A 133 10.01 14.73 6.53
N LYS A 134 11.04 14.03 6.11
CA LYS A 134 12.41 14.24 6.59
C LYS A 134 12.95 15.64 6.29
N LYS A 135 12.51 16.25 5.20
CA LYS A 135 12.88 17.62 4.81
C LYS A 135 11.97 18.69 5.43
N ASN A 136 11.08 18.30 6.34
CA ASN A 136 10.09 19.18 6.98
C ASN A 136 9.26 20.00 5.97
N LYS A 137 8.91 19.42 4.83
CA LYS A 137 8.07 20.10 3.86
C LYS A 137 6.65 20.24 4.39
N LYS A 138 5.98 21.36 4.07
CA LYS A 138 4.60 21.64 4.44
C LYS A 138 3.64 20.60 3.81
N LEU A 139 3.82 20.31 2.52
CA LEU A 139 3.10 19.26 1.81
C LEU A 139 4.07 18.08 1.61
N THR A 140 3.70 16.93 2.09
CA THR A 140 4.57 15.75 2.12
C THR A 140 4.16 14.66 1.14
N GLY A 141 3.00 14.78 0.49
CA GLY A 141 2.54 13.81 -0.50
C GLY A 141 3.50 13.66 -1.69
N GLY A 142 3.51 12.49 -2.29
CA GLY A 142 4.25 12.22 -3.53
C GLY A 142 3.53 12.84 -4.73
N THR A 143 4.29 13.40 -5.67
CA THR A 143 3.74 14.13 -6.83
C THR A 143 4.17 13.57 -8.19
N LYS A 144 5.09 12.61 -8.21
CA LYS A 144 5.72 12.13 -9.46
C LYS A 144 5.00 11.01 -10.16
N VAL A 145 4.11 10.31 -9.47
CA VAL A 145 3.37 9.16 -10.00
C VAL A 145 1.94 9.14 -9.47
N ASN A 146 1.02 8.65 -10.29
CA ASN A 146 -0.39 8.47 -9.90
C ASN A 146 -0.58 7.09 -9.28
N GLU A 147 -0.38 6.98 -7.98
CA GLU A 147 -0.63 5.78 -7.19
C GLU A 147 -1.77 6.04 -6.20
N SER A 148 -2.47 4.98 -5.79
CA SER A 148 -3.71 5.08 -5.00
C SER A 148 -3.49 5.06 -3.48
N ASP A 149 -2.25 5.26 -3.00
CA ASP A 149 -1.92 5.18 -1.57
C ASP A 149 -2.72 6.17 -0.72
N GLY A 150 -2.91 7.39 -1.20
CA GLY A 150 -3.71 8.40 -0.51
C GLY A 150 -5.16 7.97 -0.32
N TYR A 151 -5.78 7.35 -1.33
CA TYR A 151 -7.14 6.82 -1.23
C TYR A 151 -7.22 5.64 -0.26
N CYS A 152 -6.21 4.77 -0.26
CA CYS A 152 -6.16 3.65 0.67
C CYS A 152 -6.00 4.11 2.12
N ALA A 153 -5.23 5.17 2.37
CA ALA A 153 -5.16 5.82 3.68
C ALA A 153 -6.48 6.51 4.06
N ALA A 154 -7.18 7.09 3.08
CA ALA A 154 -8.44 7.79 3.29
C ALA A 154 -9.59 6.87 3.72
N LEU A 155 -9.63 5.63 3.22
CA LEU A 155 -10.74 4.71 3.49
C LEU A 155 -10.99 4.49 5.00
N PRO A 156 -10.02 4.10 5.84
CA PRO A 156 -10.25 3.97 7.28
C PRO A 156 -10.71 5.27 7.92
N TYR A 157 -10.18 6.40 7.44
CA TYR A 157 -10.54 7.72 7.93
C TYR A 157 -12.01 8.04 7.70
N PHE A 158 -12.54 7.78 6.50
CA PHE A 158 -13.96 7.94 6.19
C PHE A 158 -14.84 7.01 7.02
N LEU A 159 -14.45 5.78 7.15
CA LEU A 159 -15.19 4.78 7.90
C LEU A 159 -15.24 5.10 9.40
N TYR A 160 -14.32 5.91 9.88
CA TYR A 160 -14.31 6.40 11.25
C TYR A 160 -15.23 7.62 11.47
N GLY A 161 -15.82 8.17 10.39
CA GLY A 161 -16.81 9.25 10.45
C GLY A 161 -16.24 10.68 10.41
N TYR A 162 -14.99 10.83 9.96
CA TYR A 162 -14.38 12.15 9.80
C TYR A 162 -14.88 12.89 8.57
N ASN A 163 -14.92 14.21 8.63
CA ASN A 163 -15.40 15.03 7.54
C ASN A 163 -14.36 15.19 6.40
N PHE A 164 -14.85 15.59 5.23
CA PHE A 164 -14.05 15.71 4.01
C PHE A 164 -12.94 16.80 4.12
N ASN A 165 -13.14 17.86 4.87
CA ASN A 165 -12.15 18.94 4.98
C ASN A 165 -10.87 18.49 5.70
N THR A 166 -11.02 17.67 6.73
CA THR A 166 -9.87 17.08 7.42
C THR A 166 -9.18 16.03 6.53
N LEU A 167 -9.96 15.31 5.70
CA LEU A 167 -9.43 14.34 4.75
C LEU A 167 -8.49 14.95 3.70
N LYS A 168 -8.81 16.14 3.16
CA LYS A 168 -7.92 16.85 2.22
C LYS A 168 -6.50 17.03 2.77
N LYS A 169 -6.39 17.32 4.08
CA LYS A 169 -5.08 17.45 4.75
C LYS A 169 -4.32 16.13 4.81
N ILE A 170 -5.02 15.01 4.95
CA ILE A 170 -4.43 13.66 5.03
C ILE A 170 -4.03 13.12 3.66
N ILE A 171 -4.83 13.34 2.62
CA ILE A 171 -4.49 12.91 1.26
C ILE A 171 -3.29 13.69 0.71
N SER A 172 -3.07 14.92 1.17
CA SER A 172 -1.91 15.73 0.79
C SER A 172 -0.62 15.41 1.57
N ILE A 173 -0.68 14.44 2.47
CA ILE A 173 0.48 13.83 3.14
C ILE A 173 1.06 12.74 2.26
#